data_882db82a844b0602c7b6314270e8b0cf
#
_entry.id   882db82a844b0602c7b6314270e8b0cf
#
_cell.length_a   1.000
_cell.length_b   1.000
_cell.length_c   1.000
_cell.angle_alpha   90.00
_cell.angle_beta   90.00
_cell.angle_gamma   90.00
#
_symmetry.space_group_name_H-M   'P 1'
#
loop_
_entity.id
_entity.type
_entity.pdbx_description
1 polymer ?
#
loop_
_entity_poly.entity_id
_entity_poly.type
_entity_poly.pdbx_seq_one_letter_code
_entity_poly.pdbx_strand_id
1 'polypeptide(L)'
;MANKVIIIGATSGIGLELAKLYIKNGDMVGVTGRRNELLLKLQLQFPAQVVTECFDVRGNENILHLESLIKKLGGLDILIYNSGVGDISKELDWQLDKQTTQTNVNGFIEIVNYTFNYFAKQGHG
;
A
#
# COMPACT_ATOMS: atom_id res chain seq x y z
N MET A 1 -15.13 16.29 4.69
CA MET A 1 -13.68 16.48 4.52
C MET A 1 -13.08 15.27 3.86
N ALA A 2 -12.08 15.48 3.00
CA ALA A 2 -11.39 14.38 2.34
C ALA A 2 -10.56 13.56 3.34
N ASN A 3 -10.64 12.25 3.23
CA ASN A 3 -9.78 11.34 3.98
C ASN A 3 -8.42 11.22 3.30
N LYS A 4 -7.42 10.87 4.08
CA LYS A 4 -6.08 10.50 3.61
C LYS A 4 -5.94 8.99 3.72
N VAL A 5 -5.89 8.35 2.56
CA VAL A 5 -5.97 6.88 2.44
C VAL A 5 -4.67 6.35 1.84
N ILE A 6 -4.12 5.31 2.44
CA ILE A 6 -3.01 4.57 1.83
C ILE A 6 -3.50 3.16 1.48
N ILE A 7 -3.25 2.74 0.26
CA ILE A 7 -3.54 1.39 -0.22
C ILE A 7 -2.24 0.69 -0.57
N ILE A 8 -1.91 -0.33 0.19
CA ILE A 8 -0.74 -1.17 -0.06
C ILE A 8 -1.13 -2.23 -1.09
N GLY A 9 -0.53 -2.15 -2.29
CA GLY A 9 -0.85 -3.05 -3.39
C GLY A 9 -2.01 -2.55 -4.25
N ALA A 10 -1.79 -1.46 -4.99
CA ALA A 10 -2.83 -0.79 -5.77
C ALA A 10 -2.57 -0.79 -7.28
N THR A 11 -1.67 -1.61 -7.78
CA THR A 11 -1.34 -1.61 -9.22
C THR A 11 -2.30 -2.43 -10.06
N SER A 12 -3.08 -3.31 -9.47
CA SER A 12 -4.05 -4.14 -10.17
C SER A 12 -5.11 -4.69 -9.23
N GLY A 13 -6.17 -5.28 -9.80
CA GLY A 13 -7.20 -5.98 -9.05
C GLY A 13 -7.98 -5.10 -8.08
N ILE A 14 -8.29 -5.67 -6.91
CA ILE A 14 -9.12 -5.03 -5.89
C ILE A 14 -8.50 -3.72 -5.39
N GLY A 15 -7.18 -3.71 -5.17
CA GLY A 15 -6.49 -2.52 -4.69
C GLY A 15 -6.61 -1.33 -5.64
N LEU A 16 -6.49 -1.56 -6.93
CA LEU A 16 -6.66 -0.52 -7.95
C LEU A 16 -8.11 0.00 -7.98
N GLU A 17 -9.08 -0.89 -7.91
CA GLU A 17 -10.49 -0.51 -7.91
C GLU A 17 -10.86 0.30 -6.65
N LEU A 18 -10.33 -0.07 -5.50
CA LEU A 18 -10.51 0.69 -4.26
C LEU A 18 -9.89 2.08 -4.39
N ALA A 19 -8.70 2.18 -4.97
CA ALA A 19 -8.06 3.48 -5.20
C ALA A 19 -8.94 4.39 -6.03
N LYS A 20 -9.51 3.86 -7.11
CA LYS A 20 -10.41 4.62 -7.99
C LYS A 20 -11.68 5.07 -7.26
N LEU A 21 -12.24 4.23 -6.38
CA LEU A 21 -13.42 4.59 -5.59
C LEU A 21 -13.13 5.74 -4.63
N TYR A 22 -12.01 5.69 -3.93
CA TYR A 22 -11.62 6.79 -3.03
C TYR A 22 -11.32 8.08 -3.79
N ILE A 23 -10.66 7.98 -4.94
CA ILE A 23 -10.40 9.14 -5.81
C ILE A 23 -11.72 9.77 -6.26
N LYS A 24 -12.67 8.96 -6.69
CA LYS A 24 -14.00 9.42 -7.10
C LYS A 24 -14.74 10.11 -5.95
N ASN A 25 -14.53 9.64 -4.72
CA ASN A 25 -15.13 10.25 -3.52
C ASN A 25 -14.46 11.55 -3.10
N GLY A 26 -13.38 11.97 -3.76
CA GLY A 26 -12.66 13.19 -3.44
C GLY A 26 -11.56 13.05 -2.41
N ASP A 27 -11.20 11.83 -2.05
CA ASP A 27 -10.17 11.57 -1.05
C ASP A 27 -8.75 11.69 -1.63
N MET A 28 -7.78 11.92 -0.76
CA MET A 28 -6.36 11.88 -1.08
C MET A 28 -5.87 10.45 -0.92
N VAL A 29 -5.21 9.90 -1.94
CA VAL A 29 -4.87 8.47 -1.99
C VAL A 29 -3.38 8.28 -2.23
N GLY A 30 -2.72 7.60 -1.31
CA GLY A 30 -1.37 7.10 -1.47
C GLY A 30 -1.42 5.66 -1.97
N VAL A 31 -0.79 5.38 -3.09
CA VAL A 31 -0.80 4.06 -3.70
C VAL A 31 0.60 3.47 -3.75
N THR A 32 0.69 2.19 -3.50
CA THR A 32 1.95 1.45 -3.55
C THR A 32 1.85 0.24 -4.44
N GLY A 33 3.00 -0.21 -4.92
CA GLY A 33 3.12 -1.42 -5.71
C GLY A 33 4.54 -1.59 -6.20
N ARG A 34 4.79 -2.71 -6.86
CA ARG A 34 6.09 -3.02 -7.45
C ARG A 34 6.27 -2.46 -8.85
N ARG A 35 5.19 -2.06 -9.51
CA ARG A 35 5.18 -1.61 -10.90
C ARG A 35 5.07 -0.10 -10.97
N ASN A 36 6.22 0.56 -11.04
CA ASN A 36 6.28 2.01 -11.02
C ASN A 36 5.50 2.67 -12.17
N GLU A 37 5.52 2.06 -13.35
CA GLU A 37 4.81 2.59 -14.53
C GLU A 37 3.30 2.65 -14.32
N LEU A 38 2.70 1.68 -13.59
CA LEU A 38 1.28 1.68 -13.29
C LEU A 38 0.92 2.72 -12.23
N LEU A 39 1.80 2.89 -11.24
CA LEU A 39 1.63 3.93 -10.21
C LEU A 39 1.69 5.32 -10.82
N LEU A 40 2.68 5.57 -11.67
CA LEU A 40 2.82 6.86 -12.34
C LEU A 40 1.66 7.15 -13.28
N LYS A 41 1.13 6.14 -13.96
CA LYS A 41 -0.05 6.30 -14.82
C LYS A 41 -1.25 6.80 -14.02
N LEU A 42 -1.50 6.21 -12.84
CA LEU A 42 -2.59 6.63 -11.97
C LEU A 42 -2.36 8.06 -11.45
N GLN A 43 -1.14 8.38 -11.06
CA GLN A 43 -0.78 9.72 -10.58
C GLN A 43 -0.97 10.77 -11.68
N LEU A 44 -0.61 10.45 -12.92
CA LEU A 44 -0.81 11.36 -14.05
C LEU A 44 -2.29 11.63 -14.36
N GLN A 45 -3.15 10.63 -14.13
CA GLN A 45 -4.59 10.79 -14.31
C GLN A 45 -5.21 11.66 -13.21
N PHE A 46 -4.69 11.60 -11.99
CA PHE A 46 -5.24 12.29 -10.81
C PHE A 46 -4.15 12.98 -10.00
N PRO A 47 -3.44 13.95 -10.61
CA PRO A 47 -2.25 14.53 -9.97
C PRO A 47 -2.52 15.29 -8.68
N ALA A 48 -3.74 15.78 -8.48
CA ALA A 48 -4.11 16.53 -7.27
C ALA A 48 -4.48 15.60 -6.10
N GLN A 49 -4.74 14.33 -6.36
CA GLN A 49 -5.25 13.40 -5.34
C GLN A 49 -4.35 12.20 -5.07
N VAL A 50 -3.47 11.83 -6.00
CA VAL A 50 -2.69 10.60 -5.92
C VAL A 50 -1.22 10.90 -5.67
N VAL A 51 -0.67 10.27 -4.64
CA VAL A 51 0.77 10.18 -4.38
C VAL A 51 1.20 8.72 -4.44
N THR A 52 2.44 8.46 -4.79
CA THR A 52 2.91 7.12 -5.03
C THR A 52 4.20 6.81 -4.30
N GLU A 53 4.39 5.53 -4.01
CA GLU A 53 5.65 4.98 -3.53
C GLU A 53 5.82 3.59 -4.11
N CYS A 54 6.89 3.39 -4.88
CA CYS A 54 7.14 2.10 -5.53
C CYS A 54 8.06 1.26 -4.66
N PHE A 55 7.54 0.18 -4.10
CA PHE A 55 8.34 -0.76 -3.31
C PHE A 55 7.65 -2.12 -3.22
N ASP A 56 8.43 -3.10 -2.79
CA ASP A 56 7.97 -4.46 -2.54
C ASP A 56 7.89 -4.68 -1.03
N VAL A 57 6.72 -5.07 -0.52
CA VAL A 57 6.51 -5.31 0.91
C VAL A 57 7.39 -6.43 1.48
N ARG A 58 7.96 -7.25 0.63
CA ARG A 58 8.93 -8.28 1.01
C ARG A 58 10.32 -7.72 1.31
N GLY A 59 10.57 -6.46 0.98
CA GLY A 59 11.81 -5.77 1.27
C GLY A 59 11.93 -5.37 2.74
N ASN A 60 13.00 -4.68 3.07
CA ASN A 60 13.33 -4.27 4.43
C ASN A 60 13.21 -2.77 4.69
N GLU A 61 12.62 -2.03 3.76
CA GLU A 61 12.47 -0.57 3.86
C GLU A 61 11.00 -0.13 3.90
N ASN A 62 10.11 -1.03 4.31
CA ASN A 62 8.67 -0.78 4.31
C ASN A 62 8.29 0.48 5.11
N ILE A 63 8.87 0.65 6.28
CA ILE A 63 8.52 1.77 7.15
C ILE A 63 9.01 3.09 6.55
N LEU A 64 10.18 3.13 5.93
CA LEU A 64 10.67 4.32 5.23
C LEU A 64 9.74 4.76 4.11
N HIS A 65 9.26 3.79 3.32
CA HIS A 65 8.30 4.08 2.24
C HIS A 65 6.95 4.53 2.79
N LEU A 66 6.48 3.90 3.86
CA LEU A 66 5.22 4.28 4.50
C LEU A 66 5.29 5.69 5.08
N GLU A 67 6.37 6.02 5.78
CA GLU A 67 6.60 7.37 6.30
C GLU A 67 6.64 8.41 5.17
N SER A 68 7.27 8.08 4.06
CA SER A 68 7.31 8.95 2.88
C SER A 68 5.91 9.24 2.35
N LEU A 69 5.05 8.22 2.24
CA LEU A 69 3.67 8.40 1.81
C LEU A 69 2.86 9.26 2.78
N ILE A 70 2.98 8.99 4.06
CA ILE A 70 2.26 9.77 5.09
C ILE A 70 2.68 11.23 5.01
N LYS A 71 3.97 11.49 4.81
CA LYS A 71 4.48 12.85 4.65
C LYS A 71 3.92 13.51 3.40
N LYS A 72 3.89 12.81 2.26
CA LYS A 72 3.34 13.32 1.01
C LYS A 72 1.85 13.64 1.13
N LEU A 73 1.09 12.82 1.88
CA LEU A 73 -0.33 13.03 2.12
C LEU A 73 -0.62 14.09 3.17
N GLY A 74 0.32 14.35 4.06
CA GLY A 74 0.14 15.23 5.21
C GLY A 74 -0.61 14.59 6.37
N GLY A 75 -0.63 13.27 6.44
CA GLY A 75 -1.30 12.49 7.49
C GLY A 75 -1.85 11.19 6.96
N LEU A 76 -2.60 10.49 7.79
CA LEU A 76 -3.21 9.20 7.43
C LEU A 76 -4.48 8.99 8.24
N ASP A 77 -5.58 8.64 7.57
CA ASP A 77 -6.86 8.33 8.19
C ASP A 77 -7.25 6.87 8.02
N ILE A 78 -6.92 6.27 6.87
CA ILE A 78 -7.30 4.90 6.51
C ILE A 78 -6.12 4.19 5.88
N LEU A 79 -5.79 3.00 6.38
CA LEU A 79 -4.84 2.11 5.73
C LEU A 79 -5.57 0.86 5.23
N ILE A 80 -5.37 0.54 3.96
CA ILE A 80 -5.88 -0.71 3.36
C ILE A 80 -4.68 -1.54 2.92
N TYR A 81 -4.54 -2.71 3.49
CA TYR A 81 -3.50 -3.64 3.10
C TYR A 81 -4.08 -4.67 2.13
N ASN A 82 -3.74 -4.53 0.85
CA ASN A 82 -4.24 -5.40 -0.23
C ASN A 82 -3.11 -6.13 -0.95
N SER A 83 -1.88 -5.99 -0.50
CA SER A 83 -0.76 -6.67 -1.11
C SER A 83 -0.94 -8.18 -0.94
N GLY A 84 -1.22 -8.84 -2.03
CA GLY A 84 -1.53 -10.26 -2.03
C GLY A 84 -0.30 -11.14 -2.02
N VAL A 85 -0.57 -12.40 -1.75
CA VAL A 85 0.40 -13.48 -1.84
C VAL A 85 0.71 -13.71 -3.31
N GLY A 86 1.81 -13.37 -3.66
CA GLY A 86 2.58 -13.47 -4.76
C GLY A 86 2.31 -14.41 -5.91
N ASP A 87 3.33 -15.14 -6.21
CA ASP A 87 3.47 -15.80 -7.48
C ASP A 87 2.63 -17.07 -7.56
N ILE A 88 1.85 -17.17 -8.61
CA ILE A 88 1.24 -18.46 -8.99
C ILE A 88 2.37 -19.27 -9.58
N SER A 89 2.94 -20.19 -8.81
CA SER A 89 3.87 -21.16 -9.36
C SER A 89 3.07 -22.29 -10.00
N LYS A 90 3.46 -22.67 -11.21
CA LYS A 90 2.85 -23.80 -11.93
C LYS A 90 3.14 -25.14 -11.28
N GLU A 91 4.12 -25.17 -10.38
CA GLU A 91 4.51 -26.36 -9.63
C GLU A 91 4.56 -25.99 -8.15
N LEU A 92 4.07 -26.89 -7.30
CA LEU A 92 4.08 -26.70 -5.86
C LEU A 92 5.49 -26.89 -5.33
N ASP A 93 6.16 -25.80 -5.01
CA ASP A 93 7.43 -25.80 -4.31
C ASP A 93 7.20 -25.31 -2.88
N TRP A 94 7.18 -26.26 -1.93
CA TRP A 94 6.91 -25.96 -0.52
C TRP A 94 7.93 -24.99 0.08
N GLN A 95 9.21 -25.11 -0.27
CA GLN A 95 10.27 -24.23 0.25
C GLN A 95 10.08 -22.79 -0.22
N LEU A 96 9.80 -22.63 -1.50
CA LEU A 96 9.56 -21.31 -2.10
C LEU A 96 8.27 -20.69 -1.56
N ASP A 97 7.20 -21.47 -1.51
CA ASP A 97 5.90 -21.02 -1.00
C ASP A 97 5.98 -20.63 0.47
N LYS A 98 6.66 -21.40 1.30
CA LYS A 98 6.89 -21.10 2.71
C LYS A 98 7.67 -19.79 2.88
N GLN A 99 8.74 -19.61 2.12
CA GLN A 99 9.58 -18.41 2.18
C GLN A 99 8.81 -17.17 1.74
N THR A 100 8.05 -17.27 0.66
CA THR A 100 7.20 -16.19 0.15
C THR A 100 6.13 -15.81 1.18
N THR A 101 5.48 -16.80 1.77
CA THR A 101 4.45 -16.58 2.80
C THR A 101 5.04 -15.90 4.02
N GLN A 102 6.19 -16.35 4.52
CA GLN A 102 6.83 -15.72 5.68
C GLN A 102 7.19 -14.26 5.39
N THR A 103 7.73 -13.96 4.22
CA THR A 103 8.12 -12.60 3.85
C THR A 103 6.91 -11.68 3.73
N ASN A 104 5.82 -12.18 3.14
CA ASN A 104 4.57 -11.42 3.04
C ASN A 104 3.92 -11.18 4.41
N VAL A 105 3.94 -12.16 5.29
CA VAL A 105 3.41 -12.03 6.65
C VAL A 105 4.23 -11.03 7.45
N ASN A 106 5.55 -11.08 7.33
CA ASN A 106 6.44 -10.12 8.01
C ASN A 106 6.19 -8.68 7.54
N GLY A 107 6.03 -8.47 6.24
CA GLY A 107 5.70 -7.16 5.68
C GLY A 107 4.35 -6.65 6.18
N PHE A 108 3.35 -7.51 6.22
CA PHE A 108 2.03 -7.18 6.75
C PHE A 108 2.09 -6.76 8.23
N ILE A 109 2.75 -7.57 9.06
CA ILE A 109 2.86 -7.29 10.49
C ILE A 109 3.58 -5.97 10.73
N GLU A 110 4.68 -5.73 10.02
CA GLU A 110 5.47 -4.50 10.15
C GLU A 110 4.65 -3.25 9.82
N ILE A 111 3.97 -3.26 8.69
CA ILE A 111 3.18 -2.11 8.22
C ILE A 111 1.96 -1.88 9.11
N VAL A 112 1.24 -2.94 9.47
CA VAL A 112 0.04 -2.82 10.30
C VAL A 112 0.40 -2.40 11.72
N ASN A 113 1.48 -2.93 12.27
CA ASN A 113 1.94 -2.54 13.60
C ASN A 113 2.33 -1.05 13.66
N TYR A 114 3.09 -0.59 12.67
CA TYR A 114 3.45 0.82 12.56
C TYR A 114 2.21 1.70 12.45
N THR A 115 1.28 1.32 11.59
CA THR A 115 0.05 2.09 11.35
C THR A 115 -0.84 2.14 12.58
N PHE A 116 -0.98 1.02 13.29
CA PHE A 116 -1.74 0.98 14.54
C PHE A 116 -1.16 1.96 15.56
N ASN A 117 0.16 1.95 15.75
CA ASN A 117 0.82 2.86 16.66
C ASN A 117 0.70 4.32 16.22
N TYR A 118 0.76 4.57 14.92
CA TYR A 118 0.53 5.91 14.37
C TYR A 118 -0.88 6.41 14.70
N PHE A 119 -1.90 5.58 14.47
CA PHE A 119 -3.28 5.94 14.80
C PHE A 119 -3.50 6.13 16.30
N ALA A 120 -2.88 5.31 17.13
CA ALA A 120 -2.97 5.44 18.58
C ALA A 120 -2.42 6.78 19.07
N LYS A 121 -1.29 7.23 18.52
CA LYS A 121 -0.72 8.54 18.83
C LYS A 121 -1.59 9.68 18.33
N GLN A 122 -2.15 9.52 17.14
CA GLN A 122 -2.98 10.53 16.50
C GLN A 122 -4.35 10.65 17.15
N GLY A 123 -4.85 9.57 17.76
CA GLY A 123 -6.15 9.53 18.42
C GLY A 123 -7.32 9.20 17.48
N HIS A 124 -7.06 8.92 16.21
CA HIS A 124 -8.06 8.48 15.23
C HIS A 124 -7.41 7.72 14.09
N GLY A 125 -8.22 6.99 13.36
CA GLY A 125 -7.77 6.19 12.21
C GLY A 125 -8.40 4.81 12.17
#